data_d5d480811645c4483512d1847c7a0279
#
_entry.id   d5d480811645c4483512d1847c7a0279
#
_cell.length_a   1.000
_cell.length_b   1.000
_cell.length_c   1.000
_cell.angle_alpha   90.00
_cell.angle_beta   90.00
_cell.angle_gamma   90.00
#
_symmetry.space_group_name_H-M   'P 1'
#
loop_
_entity.id
_entity.type
_entity.pdbx_description
1 polymer ?
#
loop_
_entity_poly.entity_id
_entity_poly.type
_entity_poly.pdbx_seq_one_letter_code
_entity_poly.pdbx_strand_id
1 'polypeptide(L)'
;EEFVNNEYVSSKICSSYVWDTTLEFLNLTGNSSYLTDSTQGNYSSYLNKTGATTAVQNIYDLGGNVGEWTSEICSDSEKQHTVRGGKFGENSNLQPAMNRQYSDSIKAENIGFRIALFLK
;
A
#
# COMPACT_ATOMS: atom_id res chain seq x y z
N GLU A 1 -7.49 14.64 -2.72
CA GLU A 1 -6.59 15.47 -3.54
C GLU A 1 -6.45 14.83 -4.91
N GLU A 2 -6.69 15.57 -5.98
CA GLU A 2 -6.56 15.09 -7.36
C GLU A 2 -5.22 15.55 -7.92
N PHE A 3 -4.43 14.60 -8.44
CA PHE A 3 -3.13 14.89 -9.05
C PHE A 3 -3.26 15.14 -10.56
N VAL A 4 -4.17 14.44 -11.22
CA VAL A 4 -4.56 14.64 -12.63
C VAL A 4 -6.06 14.49 -12.76
N ASN A 5 -6.69 15.44 -13.45
CA ASN A 5 -8.11 15.37 -13.78
C ASN A 5 -8.35 16.04 -15.12
N ASN A 6 -8.61 15.25 -16.16
CA ASN A 6 -8.93 15.71 -17.51
C ASN A 6 -10.10 14.90 -18.09
N GLU A 7 -10.40 15.03 -19.36
CA GLU A 7 -11.53 14.33 -20.00
C GLU A 7 -11.37 12.80 -20.06
N TYR A 8 -10.14 12.27 -19.97
CA TYR A 8 -9.87 10.83 -20.11
C TYR A 8 -9.54 10.13 -18.82
N VAL A 9 -8.92 10.83 -17.89
CA VAL A 9 -8.43 10.23 -16.64
C VAL A 9 -8.62 11.15 -15.46
N SER A 10 -8.79 10.54 -14.30
CA SER A 10 -8.64 11.19 -13.00
C SER A 10 -7.67 10.39 -12.12
N SER A 11 -6.98 11.07 -11.23
CA SER A 11 -6.09 10.43 -10.27
C SER A 11 -6.46 10.82 -8.86
N LYS A 12 -6.38 9.86 -7.95
CA LYS A 12 -6.59 10.06 -6.52
C LYS A 12 -5.58 9.25 -5.73
N ILE A 13 -5.42 9.58 -4.46
CA ILE A 13 -4.73 8.67 -3.54
C ILE A 13 -5.46 7.32 -3.55
N CYS A 14 -4.72 6.22 -3.52
CA CYS A 14 -5.29 4.88 -3.52
C CYS A 14 -6.26 4.71 -2.34
N SER A 15 -7.45 4.22 -2.61
CA SER A 15 -8.39 3.87 -1.53
C SER A 15 -8.12 2.46 -1.02
N SER A 16 -8.53 2.15 0.20
CA SER A 16 -8.49 0.77 0.71
C SER A 16 -9.32 -0.18 -0.16
N TYR A 17 -10.41 0.30 -0.77
CA TYR A 17 -11.18 -0.49 -1.73
C TYR A 17 -10.35 -0.90 -2.96
N VAL A 18 -9.61 0.04 -3.57
CA VAL A 18 -8.70 -0.27 -4.69
C VAL A 18 -7.58 -1.21 -4.23
N TRP A 19 -7.07 -1.02 -3.03
CA TRP A 19 -6.08 -1.91 -2.44
C TRP A 19 -6.62 -3.34 -2.31
N ASP A 20 -7.78 -3.51 -1.70
CA ASP A 20 -8.40 -4.82 -1.49
C ASP A 20 -8.76 -5.49 -2.82
N THR A 21 -9.23 -4.72 -3.82
CA THR A 21 -9.46 -5.21 -5.18
C THR A 21 -8.15 -5.69 -5.82
N THR A 22 -7.03 -5.00 -5.57
CA THR A 22 -5.70 -5.42 -6.04
C THR A 22 -5.27 -6.73 -5.39
N LEU A 23 -5.50 -6.89 -4.09
CA LEU A 23 -5.21 -8.15 -3.40
C LEU A 23 -6.05 -9.30 -3.97
N GLU A 24 -7.32 -9.07 -4.24
CA GLU A 24 -8.20 -10.09 -4.84
C GLU A 24 -7.75 -10.43 -6.28
N PHE A 25 -7.36 -9.45 -7.07
CA PHE A 25 -6.77 -9.71 -8.40
C PHE A 25 -5.53 -10.61 -8.30
N LEU A 26 -4.63 -10.35 -7.35
CA LEU A 26 -3.45 -11.17 -7.13
C LEU A 26 -3.81 -12.59 -6.69
N ASN A 27 -4.81 -12.73 -5.83
CA ASN A 27 -5.35 -14.02 -5.41
C ASN A 27 -5.86 -14.83 -6.60
N LEU A 28 -6.70 -14.23 -7.42
CA LEU A 28 -7.32 -14.87 -8.59
C LEU A 28 -6.32 -15.21 -9.71
N THR A 29 -5.19 -14.49 -9.78
CA THR A 29 -4.14 -14.72 -10.79
C THR A 29 -3.03 -15.64 -10.31
N GLY A 30 -3.24 -16.36 -9.21
CA GLY A 30 -2.29 -17.38 -8.71
C GLY A 30 -1.12 -16.82 -7.91
N ASN A 31 -1.23 -15.58 -7.44
CA ASN A 31 -0.19 -14.91 -6.63
C ASN A 31 -0.61 -14.78 -5.16
N SER A 32 -1.46 -15.66 -4.66
CA SER A 32 -2.01 -15.59 -3.30
C SER A 32 -0.95 -15.64 -2.21
N SER A 33 0.16 -16.34 -2.43
CA SER A 33 1.26 -16.40 -1.48
C SER A 33 1.88 -15.02 -1.20
N TYR A 34 1.90 -14.13 -2.19
CA TYR A 34 2.41 -12.77 -2.02
C TYR A 34 1.63 -11.96 -0.98
N LEU A 35 0.35 -12.26 -0.80
CA LEU A 35 -0.54 -11.49 0.10
C LEU A 35 -0.17 -11.65 1.56
N THR A 36 0.27 -12.85 1.93
CA THR A 36 0.52 -13.26 3.34
C THR A 36 1.98 -13.56 3.63
N ASP A 37 2.80 -13.71 2.60
CA ASP A 37 4.21 -14.07 2.75
C ASP A 37 5.03 -12.85 3.17
N SER A 38 5.45 -12.85 4.40
CA SER A 38 6.28 -11.81 5.00
C SER A 38 7.72 -11.75 4.44
N THR A 39 8.11 -12.69 3.59
CA THR A 39 9.39 -12.64 2.88
C THR A 39 9.30 -11.84 1.58
N GLN A 40 8.09 -11.52 1.13
CA GLN A 40 7.81 -10.76 -0.07
C GLN A 40 7.71 -9.27 0.25
N GLY A 41 8.83 -8.58 0.22
CA GLY A 41 8.87 -7.13 0.45
C GLY A 41 10.18 -6.66 1.08
N ASN A 42 10.33 -5.36 1.20
CA ASN A 42 11.42 -4.76 1.94
C ASN A 42 11.01 -4.47 3.39
N TYR A 43 11.50 -5.29 4.30
CA TYR A 43 11.37 -5.13 5.75
C TYR A 43 12.70 -4.89 6.45
N SER A 44 13.76 -4.63 5.68
CA SER A 44 15.08 -4.27 6.20
C SER A 44 15.03 -2.97 7.02
N SER A 45 16.14 -2.59 7.62
CA SER A 45 16.22 -1.40 8.46
C SER A 45 16.29 -0.07 7.69
N TYR A 46 16.23 -0.11 6.36
CA TYR A 46 16.34 1.09 5.52
C TYR A 46 15.44 1.02 4.27
N LEU A 47 15.12 2.20 3.76
CA LEU A 47 14.34 2.38 2.54
C LEU A 47 15.12 1.93 1.31
N ASN A 48 14.46 1.20 0.42
CA ASN A 48 14.96 0.86 -0.91
C ASN A 48 14.29 1.69 -2.00
N LYS A 49 14.92 1.75 -3.16
CA LYS A 49 14.26 2.31 -4.36
C LYS A 49 13.04 1.47 -4.71
N THR A 50 11.98 2.12 -5.16
CA THR A 50 10.77 1.44 -5.63
C THR A 50 11.11 0.37 -6.67
N GLY A 51 10.57 -0.81 -6.49
CA GLY A 51 10.79 -1.97 -7.36
C GLY A 51 12.13 -2.69 -7.20
N ALA A 52 12.97 -2.28 -6.25
CA ALA A 52 14.25 -2.95 -6.02
C ALA A 52 14.09 -4.30 -5.32
N THR A 53 13.01 -4.51 -4.58
CA THR A 53 12.81 -5.69 -3.74
C THR A 53 11.76 -6.63 -4.30
N THR A 54 10.58 -6.14 -4.59
CA THR A 54 9.47 -6.99 -5.08
C THR A 54 8.66 -6.33 -6.18
N ALA A 55 8.23 -7.17 -7.11
CA ALA A 55 7.20 -6.83 -8.08
C ALA A 55 6.34 -8.07 -8.34
N VAL A 56 5.04 -7.89 -8.37
CA VAL A 56 4.06 -8.92 -8.73
C VAL A 56 3.07 -8.34 -9.72
N GLN A 57 2.88 -8.97 -10.88
CA GLN A 57 1.98 -8.48 -11.93
C GLN A 57 2.22 -7.00 -12.31
N ASN A 58 3.49 -6.56 -12.36
CA ASN A 58 3.91 -5.17 -12.56
C ASN A 58 3.44 -4.18 -11.47
N ILE A 59 3.05 -4.67 -10.32
CA ILE A 59 2.78 -3.87 -9.13
C ILE A 59 4.00 -3.94 -8.24
N TYR A 60 4.60 -2.79 -7.95
CA TYR A 60 5.86 -2.68 -7.21
C TYR A 60 5.59 -2.36 -5.74
N ASP A 61 6.35 -3.02 -4.85
CA ASP A 61 6.41 -2.75 -3.41
C ASP A 61 5.02 -2.65 -2.73
N LEU A 62 4.07 -3.53 -3.14
CA LEU A 62 2.77 -3.61 -2.47
C LEU A 62 2.93 -4.16 -1.03
N GLY A 63 3.99 -4.92 -0.79
CA GLY A 63 4.39 -5.39 0.54
C GLY A 63 5.70 -4.77 0.97
N GLY A 64 5.76 -4.19 2.16
CA GLY A 64 6.96 -3.59 2.73
C GLY A 64 7.39 -2.28 2.09
N ASN A 65 8.64 -1.92 2.24
CA ASN A 65 9.29 -0.68 1.84
C ASN A 65 8.71 0.56 2.56
N VAL A 66 7.61 1.14 2.11
CA VAL A 66 6.87 2.17 2.85
C VAL A 66 5.43 1.72 3.06
N GLY A 67 4.91 1.93 4.24
CA GLY A 67 3.47 1.84 4.47
C GLY A 67 2.76 2.91 3.65
N GLU A 68 1.60 2.62 3.13
CA GLU A 68 0.94 3.53 2.20
C GLU A 68 -0.38 4.06 2.77
N TRP A 69 -0.47 5.39 2.84
CA TRP A 69 -1.72 6.07 3.14
C TRP A 69 -2.78 5.72 2.12
N THR A 70 -3.97 5.48 2.59
CA THR A 70 -5.16 5.37 1.74
C THR A 70 -6.14 6.50 2.03
N SER A 71 -7.13 6.67 1.17
CA SER A 71 -8.22 7.62 1.40
C SER A 71 -9.25 7.12 2.43
N GLU A 72 -9.04 5.96 3.02
CA GLU A 72 -9.93 5.43 4.04
C GLU A 72 -9.75 6.17 5.37
N ILE A 73 -10.85 6.59 5.94
CA ILE A 73 -10.91 7.23 7.26
C ILE A 73 -11.45 6.21 8.27
N CYS A 74 -10.73 6.04 9.36
CA CYS A 74 -11.18 5.26 10.49
C CYS A 74 -12.10 6.09 11.38
N SER A 75 -13.06 5.45 12.04
CA SER A 75 -13.96 6.11 13.01
C SER A 75 -13.27 6.41 14.36
N ASP A 76 -12.06 5.91 14.57
CA ASP A 76 -11.27 6.22 15.76
C ASP A 76 -10.76 7.66 15.67
N SER A 77 -11.11 8.48 16.65
CA SER A 77 -10.73 9.90 16.68
C SER A 77 -9.23 10.15 16.88
N GLU A 78 -8.50 9.17 17.39
CA GLU A 78 -7.06 9.26 17.61
C GLU A 78 -6.23 8.75 16.43
N LYS A 79 -6.82 7.84 15.62
CA LYS A 79 -6.12 7.18 14.49
C LYS A 79 -6.99 7.24 13.24
N GLN A 80 -7.03 8.41 12.63
CA GLN A 80 -8.01 8.72 11.58
C GLN A 80 -7.72 8.11 10.21
N HIS A 81 -6.48 7.69 9.94
CA HIS A 81 -6.07 7.27 8.60
C HIS A 81 -5.63 5.81 8.56
N THR A 82 -5.94 5.15 7.45
CA THR A 82 -5.54 3.77 7.21
C THR A 82 -4.26 3.72 6.38
N VAL A 83 -3.31 2.92 6.87
CA VAL A 83 -2.04 2.60 6.21
C VAL A 83 -2.04 1.14 5.80
N ARG A 84 -1.61 0.84 4.59
CA ARG A 84 -1.59 -0.51 4.02
C ARG A 84 -0.16 -0.95 3.70
N GLY A 85 0.05 -2.29 3.60
CA GLY A 85 1.20 -2.92 2.98
C GLY A 85 2.42 -3.17 3.87
N GLY A 86 2.45 -2.69 5.10
CA GLY A 86 3.65 -2.77 5.95
C GLY A 86 4.78 -1.85 5.50
N LYS A 87 5.88 -1.82 6.21
CA LYS A 87 6.95 -0.84 5.97
C LYS A 87 8.33 -1.36 6.42
N PHE A 88 9.39 -0.74 5.92
CA PHE A 88 10.75 -1.02 6.37
C PHE A 88 10.94 -0.71 7.86
N GLY A 89 11.89 -1.38 8.48
CA GLY A 89 12.19 -1.23 9.91
C GLY A 89 11.20 -1.94 10.84
N GLU A 90 10.19 -2.62 10.31
CA GLU A 90 9.23 -3.40 11.09
C GLU A 90 9.46 -4.92 10.94
N ASN A 91 8.87 -5.67 11.85
CA ASN A 91 8.94 -7.13 11.80
C ASN A 91 8.08 -7.64 10.63
N SER A 92 8.74 -8.26 9.64
CA SER A 92 8.10 -8.82 8.45
C SER A 92 6.96 -9.79 8.76
N ASN A 93 7.03 -10.54 9.83
CA ASN A 93 6.02 -11.53 10.20
C ASN A 93 4.62 -10.94 10.48
N LEU A 94 4.55 -9.62 10.70
CA LEU A 94 3.31 -8.93 11.05
C LEU A 94 2.80 -8.01 9.94
N GLN A 95 3.53 -7.87 8.84
CA GLN A 95 3.34 -6.75 7.92
C GLN A 95 3.31 -7.14 6.42
N PRO A 96 2.60 -8.23 6.02
CA PRO A 96 2.52 -8.59 4.60
C PRO A 96 1.72 -7.57 3.78
N ALA A 97 1.65 -7.76 2.47
CA ALA A 97 0.90 -6.89 1.55
C ALA A 97 -0.57 -6.67 1.97
N MET A 98 -1.20 -7.66 2.61
CA MET A 98 -2.56 -7.55 3.13
C MET A 98 -2.68 -6.73 4.43
N ASN A 99 -1.57 -6.30 5.02
CA ASN A 99 -1.61 -5.58 6.28
C ASN A 99 -2.46 -4.31 6.17
N ARG A 100 -3.17 -4.03 7.26
CA ARG A 100 -3.99 -2.84 7.43
C ARG A 100 -3.79 -2.32 8.85
N GLN A 101 -3.28 -1.13 8.96
CA GLN A 101 -3.04 -0.44 10.23
C GLN A 101 -3.76 0.89 10.24
N TYR A 102 -4.09 1.34 11.45
CA TYR A 102 -4.58 2.70 11.67
C TYR A 102 -3.46 3.56 12.23
N SER A 103 -3.36 4.78 11.76
CA SER A 103 -2.38 5.74 12.20
C SER A 103 -3.01 7.10 12.40
N ASP A 104 -2.45 7.88 13.31
CA ASP A 104 -2.72 9.28 13.36
C ASP A 104 -2.14 9.99 12.11
N SER A 105 -2.47 11.25 11.92
CA SER A 105 -1.99 12.03 10.77
C SER A 105 -0.54 12.49 10.90
N ILE A 106 0.26 11.84 11.72
CA ILE A 106 1.65 12.23 11.95
C ILE A 106 2.51 11.82 10.75
N LYS A 107 3.29 12.75 10.26
CA LYS A 107 4.32 12.50 9.24
C LYS A 107 5.32 11.47 9.77
N ALA A 108 5.50 10.38 9.04
CA ALA A 108 6.47 9.34 9.35
C ALA A 108 7.37 9.08 8.14
N GLU A 109 8.66 8.83 8.39
CA GLU A 109 9.65 8.59 7.34
C GLU A 109 9.39 7.30 6.55
N ASN A 110 8.68 6.36 7.16
CA ASN A 110 8.36 5.04 6.59
C ASN A 110 6.92 4.90 6.10
N ILE A 111 6.22 6.02 5.90
CA ILE A 111 4.88 6.05 5.31
C ILE A 111 4.88 6.97 4.08
N GLY A 112 4.41 6.45 2.97
CA GLY A 112 4.23 7.15 1.71
C GLY A 112 2.79 7.04 1.21
N PHE A 113 2.61 7.08 -0.09
CA PHE A 113 1.32 6.86 -0.76
C PHE A 113 1.53 6.41 -2.19
N ARG A 114 0.51 5.79 -2.77
CA ARG A 114 0.43 5.56 -4.23
C ARG A 114 -0.77 6.25 -4.83
N ILE A 115 -0.64 6.61 -6.10
CA ILE A 115 -1.71 7.21 -6.89
C ILE A 115 -2.41 6.11 -7.67
N ALA A 116 -3.74 6.11 -7.65
CA ALA A 116 -4.57 5.33 -8.55
C ALA A 116 -5.07 6.21 -9.70
N LEU A 117 -4.99 5.70 -10.92
CA LEU A 117 -5.55 6.33 -12.12
C LEU A 117 -6.87 5.63 -12.48
N PHE A 118 -7.87 6.43 -12.76
CA PHE A 118 -9.18 5.96 -13.18
C PHE A 118 -9.47 6.47 -14.60
N LEU A 119 -9.83 5.57 -15.49
CA LEU A 119 -10.37 5.91 -16.81
C LEU A 119 -11.79 6.45 -16.65
N LYS A 120 -12.13 7.48 -17.41
CA LYS A 120 -13.47 8.08 -17.46
C LYS A 120 -14.25 7.55 -18.66
#